data_021a28e6d64866828b45c474a38a2d0a
#
_entry.id   021a28e6d64866828b45c474a38a2d0a
#
_cell.length_a   1.000
_cell.length_b   1.000
_cell.length_c   1.000
_cell.angle_alpha   90.00
_cell.angle_beta   90.00
_cell.angle_gamma   90.00
#
_symmetry.space_group_name_H-M   'P 1'
#
loop_
_entity.id
_entity.type
_entity.pdbx_description
1 polymer ?
#
loop_
_entity_poly.entity_id
_entity_poly.type
_entity_poly.pdbx_seq_one_letter_code
_entity_poly.pdbx_strand_id
1 'polypeptide(L)'
;MLLWWAALCLPPSSRGYDVDPHIDTAYSYLNVREVRPNRSPQIDVFNRAVGNRLGSPYCGAFAGYCLLKGGAKHPKVLSGLARHYLTKATIRYTAGDVLSGRMKVHKGDLVIWQRGNGIYGHVGFAYSDWEKDEGLTIEGNTLPMFKEMGKQEGVFVRLRKIEPYNHFRIVGFARVTYD
;
A
#
# COMPACT_ATOMS: atom_id res chain seq x y z
N MET A 1 -37.68 -14.21 -49.30
CA MET A 1 -37.76 -14.33 -47.85
C MET A 1 -36.33 -14.29 -47.31
N LEU A 2 -35.87 -13.13 -46.87
CA LEU A 2 -34.53 -12.90 -46.32
C LEU A 2 -34.65 -12.85 -44.81
N LEU A 3 -34.14 -13.86 -44.09
CA LEU A 3 -34.07 -13.91 -42.64
C LEU A 3 -32.83 -13.11 -42.19
N TRP A 4 -33.04 -11.98 -41.51
CA TRP A 4 -32.03 -11.21 -40.85
C TRP A 4 -31.72 -11.88 -39.51
N TRP A 5 -30.47 -12.33 -39.36
CA TRP A 5 -29.92 -12.74 -38.07
C TRP A 5 -29.49 -11.49 -37.29
N ALA A 6 -30.27 -11.09 -36.30
CA ALA A 6 -29.87 -10.10 -35.32
C ALA A 6 -28.86 -10.76 -34.37
N ALA A 7 -27.59 -10.48 -34.55
CA ALA A 7 -26.57 -10.78 -33.57
C ALA A 7 -26.83 -9.89 -32.33
N LEU A 8 -27.33 -10.50 -31.27
CA LEU A 8 -27.38 -9.88 -29.94
C LEU A 8 -25.95 -9.67 -29.47
N CYS A 9 -25.45 -8.44 -29.62
CA CYS A 9 -24.29 -7.98 -28.87
C CYS A 9 -24.65 -7.92 -27.39
N LEU A 10 -24.28 -8.94 -26.65
CA LEU A 10 -24.26 -8.86 -25.19
C LEU A 10 -23.27 -7.76 -24.81
N PRO A 11 -23.64 -6.80 -23.91
CA PRO A 11 -22.67 -5.85 -23.41
C PRO A 11 -21.54 -6.61 -22.70
N PRO A 12 -20.30 -6.15 -22.80
CA PRO A 12 -19.21 -6.75 -22.06
C PRO A 12 -19.60 -6.80 -20.58
N SER A 13 -19.47 -7.99 -19.99
CA SER A 13 -19.71 -8.18 -18.56
C SER A 13 -19.02 -7.04 -17.81
N SER A 14 -19.79 -6.29 -17.03
CA SER A 14 -19.26 -5.31 -16.09
C SER A 14 -18.26 -6.05 -15.21
N ARG A 15 -16.95 -5.93 -15.50
CA ARG A 15 -15.94 -6.18 -14.47
C ARG A 15 -16.28 -5.20 -13.38
N GLY A 16 -16.80 -5.73 -12.26
CA GLY A 16 -17.01 -4.93 -11.07
C GLY A 16 -15.71 -4.14 -10.86
N TYR A 17 -15.81 -2.85 -10.64
CA TYR A 17 -14.66 -2.09 -10.17
C TYR A 17 -14.19 -2.82 -8.93
N ASP A 18 -12.98 -3.41 -8.97
CA ASP A 18 -12.35 -3.98 -7.79
C ASP A 18 -12.22 -2.84 -6.79
N VAL A 19 -13.17 -2.80 -5.87
CA VAL A 19 -13.23 -1.79 -4.83
C VAL A 19 -12.21 -2.21 -3.78
N ASP A 20 -11.12 -1.45 -3.68
CA ASP A 20 -10.11 -1.62 -2.63
C ASP A 20 -10.35 -0.55 -1.55
N PRO A 21 -11.29 -0.75 -0.59
CA PRO A 21 -11.71 0.30 0.35
C PRO A 21 -10.56 0.86 1.19
N HIS A 22 -9.50 0.06 1.42
CA HIS A 22 -8.29 0.55 2.09
C HIS A 22 -7.47 1.50 1.21
N ILE A 23 -7.48 1.31 -0.12
CA ILE A 23 -6.85 2.23 -1.07
C ILE A 23 -7.65 3.53 -1.17
N ASP A 24 -8.98 3.45 -1.22
CA ASP A 24 -9.83 4.64 -1.21
C ASP A 24 -9.62 5.44 0.08
N THR A 25 -9.51 4.73 1.21
CA THR A 25 -9.15 5.36 2.48
C THR A 25 -7.77 6.03 2.41
N ALA A 26 -6.76 5.33 1.91
CA ALA A 26 -5.41 5.87 1.78
C ALA A 26 -5.38 7.10 0.86
N TYR A 27 -6.10 7.04 -0.25
CA TYR A 27 -6.23 8.14 -1.22
C TYR A 27 -6.87 9.39 -0.61
N SER A 28 -7.86 9.24 0.28
CA SER A 28 -8.50 10.38 0.95
C SER A 28 -7.56 11.19 1.85
N TYR A 29 -6.40 10.61 2.21
CA TYR A 29 -5.35 11.27 3.01
C TYR A 29 -4.17 11.77 2.18
N LEU A 30 -4.23 11.72 0.84
CA LEU A 30 -3.16 12.27 0.01
C LEU A 30 -2.89 13.75 0.36
N ASN A 31 -1.59 14.09 0.35
CA ASN A 31 -1.08 15.42 0.69
C ASN A 31 -1.28 15.84 2.15
N VAL A 32 -1.73 14.96 3.05
CA VAL A 32 -1.55 15.18 4.48
C VAL A 32 -0.06 15.30 4.77
N ARG A 33 0.34 16.37 5.48
CA ARG A 33 1.72 16.68 5.78
C ARG A 33 1.97 16.79 7.27
N GLU A 34 3.20 16.59 7.64
CA GLU A 34 3.67 16.92 8.99
C GLU A 34 3.66 18.42 9.22
N VAL A 35 3.17 18.84 10.37
CA VAL A 35 3.33 20.20 10.88
C VAL A 35 4.48 20.29 11.90
N ARG A 36 4.88 19.16 12.44
CA ARG A 36 6.07 18.89 13.27
C ARG A 36 6.50 17.44 12.99
N PRO A 37 7.73 17.04 13.31
CA PRO A 37 8.20 15.67 13.06
C PRO A 37 7.21 14.60 13.52
N ASN A 38 6.72 13.78 12.59
CA ASN A 38 5.73 12.73 12.79
C ASN A 38 4.39 13.17 13.40
N ARG A 39 4.00 14.44 13.21
CA ARG A 39 2.81 15.01 13.84
C ARG A 39 2.01 15.92 12.90
N SER A 40 0.73 15.68 12.86
CA SER A 40 -0.36 16.59 12.48
C SER A 40 -1.65 16.06 13.09
N PRO A 41 -2.77 16.79 13.08
CA PRO A 41 -4.06 16.25 13.57
C PRO A 41 -4.41 14.91 12.94
N GLN A 42 -4.21 14.75 11.62
CA GLN A 42 -4.49 13.52 10.88
C GLN A 42 -3.50 12.40 11.21
N ILE A 43 -2.20 12.71 11.27
CA ILE A 43 -1.14 11.73 11.61
C ILE A 43 -1.34 11.18 13.03
N ASP A 44 -1.78 12.03 13.95
CA ASP A 44 -2.08 11.63 15.32
C ASP A 44 -3.25 10.62 15.38
N VAL A 45 -4.23 10.72 14.48
CA VAL A 45 -5.32 9.72 14.34
C VAL A 45 -4.75 8.36 13.95
N PHE A 46 -3.83 8.30 12.97
CA PHE A 46 -3.20 7.05 12.57
C PHE A 46 -2.47 6.38 13.74
N ASN A 47 -1.63 7.15 14.45
CA ASN A 47 -0.87 6.63 15.59
C ASN A 47 -1.79 6.12 16.73
N ARG A 48 -2.87 6.86 17.05
CA ARG A 48 -3.85 6.40 18.04
C ARG A 48 -4.56 5.11 17.64
N ALA A 49 -4.89 4.95 16.35
CA ALA A 49 -5.61 3.78 15.86
C ALA A 49 -4.86 2.47 16.07
N VAL A 50 -3.52 2.51 16.12
CA VAL A 50 -2.67 1.33 16.34
C VAL A 50 -2.01 1.31 17.74
N GLY A 51 -2.37 2.24 18.61
CA GLY A 51 -1.81 2.32 19.97
C GLY A 51 -0.36 2.84 20.02
N ASN A 52 0.12 3.53 18.99
CA ASN A 52 1.43 4.13 18.97
C ASN A 52 1.48 5.42 19.84
N ARG A 53 2.67 5.70 20.38
CA ARG A 53 2.95 7.01 20.98
C ARG A 53 2.88 8.08 19.89
N LEU A 54 2.27 9.23 20.21
CA LEU A 54 2.24 10.38 19.31
C LEU A 54 3.66 10.90 19.04
N GLY A 55 3.95 11.22 17.77
CA GLY A 55 5.28 11.57 17.30
C GLY A 55 6.18 10.39 16.92
N SER A 56 5.66 9.16 16.99
CA SER A 56 6.34 7.99 16.42
C SER A 56 6.23 8.00 14.88
N PRO A 57 7.21 7.38 14.17
CA PRO A 57 7.06 7.09 12.74
C PRO A 57 5.74 6.38 12.46
N TYR A 58 5.04 6.78 11.41
CA TYR A 58 3.64 6.39 11.24
C TYR A 58 3.33 5.61 9.94
N CYS A 59 4.33 5.13 9.20
CA CYS A 59 4.07 4.31 8.01
C CYS A 59 3.22 3.08 8.32
N GLY A 60 3.57 2.32 9.36
CA GLY A 60 2.77 1.18 9.83
C GLY A 60 1.41 1.63 10.40
N ALA A 61 1.38 2.73 11.15
CA ALA A 61 0.14 3.27 11.70
C ALA A 61 -0.85 3.70 10.59
N PHE A 62 -0.36 4.35 9.54
CA PHE A 62 -1.15 4.71 8.37
C PHE A 62 -1.71 3.47 7.68
N ALA A 63 -0.87 2.48 7.41
CA ALA A 63 -1.31 1.22 6.78
C ALA A 63 -2.38 0.52 7.62
N GLY A 64 -2.15 0.36 8.92
CA GLY A 64 -3.12 -0.25 9.84
C GLY A 64 -4.45 0.50 9.92
N TYR A 65 -4.40 1.83 9.94
CA TYR A 65 -5.59 2.67 9.93
C TYR A 65 -6.40 2.47 8.63
N CYS A 66 -5.73 2.46 7.46
CA CYS A 66 -6.40 2.26 6.18
C CYS A 66 -7.05 0.87 6.08
N LEU A 67 -6.35 -0.18 6.51
CA LEU A 67 -6.90 -1.55 6.57
C LEU A 67 -8.13 -1.63 7.49
N LEU A 68 -8.04 -1.02 8.68
CA LEU A 68 -9.15 -0.98 9.64
C LEU A 68 -10.38 -0.26 9.06
N LYS A 69 -10.17 0.92 8.49
CA LYS A 69 -11.26 1.74 7.91
C LYS A 69 -11.86 1.11 6.66
N GLY A 70 -11.03 0.46 5.85
CA GLY A 70 -11.47 -0.28 4.68
C GLY A 70 -12.15 -1.62 5.01
N GLY A 71 -12.17 -2.04 6.27
CA GLY A 71 -12.81 -3.30 6.68
C GLY A 71 -12.04 -4.56 6.27
N ALA A 72 -10.72 -4.45 6.03
CA ALA A 72 -9.89 -5.58 5.64
C ALA A 72 -9.90 -6.69 6.70
N LYS A 73 -10.05 -7.94 6.26
CA LYS A 73 -10.00 -9.13 7.12
C LYS A 73 -8.57 -9.63 7.30
N HIS A 74 -7.75 -9.55 6.25
CA HIS A 74 -6.34 -9.93 6.29
C HIS A 74 -5.46 -8.94 5.51
N PRO A 75 -4.23 -8.64 5.99
CA PRO A 75 -3.72 -9.01 7.31
C PRO A 75 -4.44 -8.24 8.44
N LYS A 76 -4.82 -8.95 9.48
CA LYS A 76 -5.44 -8.36 10.67
C LYS A 76 -4.36 -7.80 11.59
N VAL A 77 -3.79 -6.66 11.21
CA VAL A 77 -2.64 -6.05 11.89
C VAL A 77 -2.93 -4.59 12.21
N LEU A 78 -2.84 -4.26 13.49
CA LEU A 78 -2.79 -2.88 13.98
C LEU A 78 -1.43 -2.69 14.65
N SER A 79 -0.46 -2.16 13.93
CA SER A 79 0.92 -2.06 14.41
C SER A 79 1.66 -0.90 13.75
N GLY A 80 2.53 -0.24 14.52
CA GLY A 80 3.51 0.71 13.98
C GLY A 80 4.68 0.04 13.24
N LEU A 81 4.88 -1.28 13.42
CA LEU A 81 6.00 -2.00 12.82
C LEU A 81 5.65 -2.57 11.44
N ALA A 82 6.30 -2.06 10.42
CA ALA A 82 6.08 -2.43 9.03
C ALA A 82 6.18 -3.95 8.77
N ARG A 83 7.17 -4.63 9.37
CA ARG A 83 7.37 -6.08 9.19
C ARG A 83 6.19 -6.93 9.64
N HIS A 84 5.37 -6.46 10.58
CA HIS A 84 4.20 -7.21 11.04
C HIS A 84 3.18 -7.43 9.92
N TYR A 85 3.11 -6.52 8.96
CA TYR A 85 2.21 -6.62 7.80
C TYR A 85 2.61 -7.75 6.85
N LEU A 86 3.89 -8.13 6.81
CA LEU A 86 4.35 -9.30 6.06
C LEU A 86 4.24 -10.58 6.89
N THR A 87 4.72 -10.57 8.14
CA THR A 87 4.82 -11.81 8.95
C THR A 87 3.47 -12.36 9.38
N LYS A 88 2.46 -11.50 9.52
CA LYS A 88 1.09 -11.88 9.93
C LYS A 88 0.10 -11.99 8.77
N ALA A 89 0.55 -11.79 7.54
CA ALA A 89 -0.30 -11.95 6.37
C ALA A 89 -0.54 -13.44 6.04
N THR A 90 -1.77 -13.75 5.64
CA THR A 90 -2.16 -15.09 5.18
C THR A 90 -1.58 -15.36 3.79
N ILE A 91 -1.72 -14.40 2.87
CA ILE A 91 -1.16 -14.47 1.52
C ILE A 91 0.01 -13.49 1.46
N ARG A 92 1.21 -14.02 1.31
CA ARG A 92 2.46 -13.25 1.22
C ARG A 92 3.41 -13.85 0.20
N TYR A 93 4.21 -13.01 -0.42
CA TYR A 93 5.22 -13.40 -1.39
C TYR A 93 6.43 -12.46 -1.32
N THR A 94 7.55 -12.92 -1.81
CA THR A 94 8.82 -12.21 -1.69
C THR A 94 9.09 -11.32 -2.91
N ALA A 95 10.02 -10.38 -2.78
CA ALA A 95 10.57 -9.65 -3.92
C ALA A 95 11.16 -10.60 -4.98
N GLY A 96 11.78 -11.72 -4.54
CA GLY A 96 12.30 -12.75 -5.44
C GLY A 96 11.22 -13.47 -6.26
N ASP A 97 10.01 -13.63 -5.71
CA ASP A 97 8.88 -14.21 -6.44
C ASP A 97 8.41 -13.30 -7.57
N VAL A 98 8.42 -11.98 -7.32
CA VAL A 98 8.09 -10.98 -8.33
C VAL A 98 9.16 -10.92 -9.42
N LEU A 99 10.44 -10.81 -9.04
CA LEU A 99 11.56 -10.74 -9.98
C LEU A 99 11.66 -11.98 -10.88
N SER A 100 11.27 -13.15 -10.37
CA SER A 100 11.25 -14.40 -11.16
C SER A 100 9.97 -14.59 -11.97
N GLY A 101 9.00 -13.67 -11.88
CA GLY A 101 7.71 -13.76 -12.57
C GLY A 101 6.73 -14.79 -11.98
N ARG A 102 7.04 -15.40 -10.82
CA ARG A 102 6.12 -16.32 -10.15
C ARG A 102 4.91 -15.62 -9.55
N MET A 103 5.07 -14.38 -9.14
CA MET A 103 3.99 -13.56 -8.57
C MET A 103 3.99 -12.19 -9.23
N LYS A 104 2.79 -11.59 -9.31
CA LYS A 104 2.58 -10.22 -9.76
C LYS A 104 2.03 -9.40 -8.60
N VAL A 105 2.52 -8.16 -8.46
CA VAL A 105 1.99 -7.19 -7.51
C VAL A 105 0.74 -6.56 -8.10
N HIS A 106 -0.37 -6.65 -7.37
CA HIS A 106 -1.62 -6.05 -7.77
C HIS A 106 -1.91 -4.79 -6.95
N LYS A 107 -2.69 -3.90 -7.52
CA LYS A 107 -3.27 -2.78 -6.78
C LYS A 107 -3.88 -3.31 -5.47
N GLY A 108 -3.66 -2.61 -4.37
CA GLY A 108 -4.12 -3.00 -3.04
C GLY A 108 -3.15 -3.88 -2.24
N ASP A 109 -2.20 -4.55 -2.87
CA ASP A 109 -1.21 -5.31 -2.12
C ASP A 109 -0.36 -4.38 -1.23
N LEU A 110 -0.07 -4.82 -0.02
CA LEU A 110 0.91 -4.17 0.85
C LEU A 110 2.32 -4.39 0.29
N VAL A 111 3.12 -3.35 0.30
CA VAL A 111 4.54 -3.37 -0.07
C VAL A 111 5.34 -3.13 1.19
N ILE A 112 6.29 -4.02 1.50
CA ILE A 112 7.03 -4.01 2.76
C ILE A 112 8.53 -3.89 2.50
N TRP A 113 9.14 -2.89 3.11
CA TRP A 113 10.59 -2.66 3.09
C TRP A 113 11.23 -3.05 4.40
N GLN A 114 12.51 -3.40 4.34
CA GLN A 114 13.38 -3.59 5.47
C GLN A 114 14.60 -2.67 5.37
N ARG A 115 15.00 -2.08 6.50
CA ARG A 115 16.21 -1.29 6.62
C ARG A 115 17.34 -2.16 7.19
N GLY A 116 18.37 -2.39 6.39
CA GLY A 116 19.45 -3.29 6.77
C GLY A 116 18.95 -4.67 7.19
N ASN A 117 19.47 -5.20 8.29
CA ASN A 117 19.05 -6.47 8.88
C ASN A 117 18.19 -6.30 10.14
N GLY A 118 17.77 -5.06 10.45
CA GLY A 118 17.04 -4.73 11.65
C GLY A 118 15.54 -4.99 11.57
N ILE A 119 14.85 -4.62 12.65
CA ILE A 119 13.38 -4.69 12.77
C ILE A 119 12.68 -3.52 12.09
N TYR A 120 13.42 -2.45 11.81
CA TYR A 120 12.87 -1.26 11.19
C TYR A 120 12.74 -1.42 9.68
N GLY A 121 11.74 -0.77 9.14
CA GLY A 121 11.42 -0.80 7.73
C GLY A 121 10.37 0.24 7.38
N HIS A 122 9.64 -0.04 6.31
CA HIS A 122 8.57 0.81 5.82
C HIS A 122 7.45 -0.06 5.25
N VAL A 123 6.25 0.49 5.16
CA VAL A 123 5.10 -0.15 4.53
C VAL A 123 4.25 0.89 3.83
N GLY A 124 3.74 0.51 2.68
CA GLY A 124 2.75 1.24 1.89
C GLY A 124 1.88 0.27 1.13
N PHE A 125 1.02 0.77 0.27
CA PHE A 125 0.17 -0.03 -0.60
C PHE A 125 0.58 0.16 -2.05
N ALA A 126 0.51 -0.88 -2.86
CA ALA A 126 0.53 -0.78 -4.29
C ALA A 126 -0.70 0.02 -4.76
N TYR A 127 -0.47 1.17 -5.39
CA TYR A 127 -1.51 2.07 -5.86
C TYR A 127 -2.00 1.70 -7.27
N SER A 128 -1.17 0.97 -7.99
CA SER A 128 -1.50 0.37 -9.29
C SER A 128 -0.97 -1.06 -9.35
N ASP A 129 -1.41 -1.83 -10.30
CA ASP A 129 -0.69 -3.04 -10.71
C ASP A 129 0.73 -2.66 -11.10
N TRP A 130 1.70 -3.51 -10.76
CA TRP A 130 3.09 -3.26 -11.08
C TRP A 130 3.46 -3.86 -12.43
N GLU A 131 4.26 -3.11 -13.17
CA GLU A 131 4.91 -3.58 -14.39
C GLU A 131 6.25 -4.21 -14.02
N LYS A 132 6.29 -5.55 -14.01
CA LYS A 132 7.46 -6.34 -13.59
C LYS A 132 7.89 -6.00 -12.15
N ASP A 133 8.96 -5.26 -11.99
CA ASP A 133 9.64 -4.95 -10.74
C ASP A 133 9.39 -3.53 -10.21
N GLU A 134 8.52 -2.75 -10.89
CA GLU A 134 8.24 -1.37 -10.49
C GLU A 134 6.77 -0.99 -10.59
N GLY A 135 6.35 -0.02 -9.80
CA GLY A 135 5.01 0.52 -9.83
C GLY A 135 4.78 1.64 -8.81
N LEU A 136 3.58 2.18 -8.86
CA LEU A 136 3.19 3.24 -7.94
C LEU A 136 2.76 2.64 -6.60
N THR A 137 3.14 3.34 -5.53
CA THR A 137 2.69 3.07 -4.16
C THR A 137 2.03 4.29 -3.55
N ILE A 138 1.18 4.11 -2.56
CA ILE A 138 0.70 5.16 -1.66
C ILE A 138 1.22 4.88 -0.26
N GLU A 139 1.89 5.86 0.36
CA GLU A 139 2.68 5.68 1.56
C GLU A 139 2.47 6.82 2.54
N GLY A 140 2.36 6.49 3.83
CA GLY A 140 2.50 7.45 4.92
C GLY A 140 3.96 7.53 5.41
N ASN A 141 4.36 8.64 6.02
CA ASN A 141 5.71 8.88 6.53
C ASN A 141 6.79 8.80 5.44
N THR A 142 6.52 9.44 4.33
CA THR A 142 7.43 9.51 3.18
C THR A 142 7.52 10.93 2.64
N LEU A 143 8.60 11.22 1.94
CA LEU A 143 8.75 12.49 1.21
C LEU A 143 7.92 12.48 -0.08
N PRO A 144 7.48 13.64 -0.58
CA PRO A 144 6.81 13.73 -1.87
C PRO A 144 7.72 13.26 -3.01
N MET A 145 7.10 12.82 -4.12
CA MET A 145 7.82 12.31 -5.29
C MET A 145 8.69 13.40 -5.94
N PHE A 146 8.16 14.61 -6.03
CA PHE A 146 8.83 15.74 -6.67
C PHE A 146 9.32 16.72 -5.62
N LYS A 147 10.56 17.22 -5.78
CA LYS A 147 11.21 18.15 -4.84
C LYS A 147 10.46 19.48 -4.72
N GLU A 148 9.77 19.88 -5.78
CA GLU A 148 8.95 21.10 -5.84
C GLU A 148 7.77 21.05 -4.86
N MET A 149 7.33 19.86 -4.49
CA MET A 149 6.26 19.66 -3.49
C MET A 149 6.74 19.92 -2.05
N GLY A 150 8.04 20.19 -1.84
CA GLY A 150 8.63 20.47 -0.54
C GLY A 150 9.38 19.29 0.07
N LYS A 151 9.87 19.48 1.31
CA LYS A 151 10.70 18.52 2.05
C LYS A 151 10.01 17.92 3.28
N GLN A 152 8.74 18.24 3.49
CA GLN A 152 7.98 17.70 4.62
C GLN A 152 7.46 16.30 4.29
N GLU A 153 7.66 15.37 5.20
CA GLU A 153 7.05 14.05 5.10
C GLU A 153 5.53 14.12 5.21
N GLY A 154 4.86 13.12 4.70
CA GLY A 154 3.41 13.08 4.63
C GLY A 154 2.88 11.78 4.07
N VAL A 155 1.69 11.87 3.46
CA VAL A 155 1.06 10.79 2.70
C VAL A 155 1.17 11.14 1.22
N PHE A 156 1.92 10.33 0.46
CA PHE A 156 2.19 10.60 -0.95
C PHE A 156 2.19 9.34 -1.81
N VAL A 157 1.90 9.55 -3.10
CA VAL A 157 2.19 8.55 -4.14
C VAL A 157 3.67 8.59 -4.47
N ARG A 158 4.27 7.40 -4.65
CA ARG A 158 5.68 7.22 -4.98
C ARG A 158 5.82 6.20 -6.10
N LEU A 159 6.79 6.41 -7.00
CA LEU A 159 7.27 5.34 -7.88
C LEU A 159 8.30 4.51 -7.09
N ARG A 160 8.14 3.20 -7.10
CA ARG A 160 9.01 2.27 -6.38
C ARG A 160 9.46 1.14 -7.29
N LYS A 161 10.68 0.66 -7.02
CA LYS A 161 11.30 -0.42 -7.76
C LYS A 161 11.93 -1.42 -6.80
N ILE A 162 11.90 -2.70 -7.16
CA ILE A 162 12.61 -3.73 -6.41
C ILE A 162 14.11 -3.61 -6.69
N GLU A 163 14.86 -3.21 -5.66
CA GLU A 163 16.32 -3.09 -5.70
C GLU A 163 16.94 -4.09 -4.72
N PRO A 164 17.39 -5.25 -5.19
CA PRO A 164 17.76 -6.39 -4.33
C PRO A 164 18.95 -6.11 -3.40
N TYR A 165 19.80 -5.14 -3.73
CA TYR A 165 21.03 -4.84 -2.98
C TYR A 165 21.01 -3.51 -2.22
N ASN A 166 19.87 -2.83 -2.17
CA ASN A 166 19.77 -1.59 -1.44
C ASN A 166 19.64 -1.84 0.07
N HIS A 167 20.30 -1.00 0.89
CA HIS A 167 20.16 -1.03 2.35
C HIS A 167 18.71 -0.84 2.83
N PHE A 168 17.87 -0.16 2.07
CA PHE A 168 16.44 -0.01 2.27
C PHE A 168 15.71 -0.67 1.09
N ARG A 169 15.48 -1.97 1.19
CA ARG A 169 14.97 -2.82 0.10
C ARG A 169 13.56 -3.32 0.35
N ILE A 170 12.80 -3.52 -0.71
CA ILE A 170 11.55 -4.27 -0.67
C ILE A 170 11.89 -5.74 -0.39
N VAL A 171 11.32 -6.29 0.69
CA VAL A 171 11.55 -7.69 1.09
C VAL A 171 10.36 -8.58 0.74
N GLY A 172 9.18 -8.03 0.57
CA GLY A 172 8.00 -8.79 0.20
C GLY A 172 6.73 -7.97 0.15
N PHE A 173 5.69 -8.66 -0.15
CA PHE A 173 4.34 -8.16 -0.37
C PHE A 173 3.34 -9.00 0.40
N ALA A 174 2.20 -8.40 0.72
CA ALA A 174 1.10 -9.11 1.37
C ALA A 174 -0.23 -8.70 0.73
N ARG A 175 -1.01 -9.69 0.32
CA ARG A 175 -2.34 -9.44 -0.25
C ARG A 175 -3.34 -9.07 0.82
N VAL A 176 -4.13 -8.04 0.54
CA VAL A 176 -5.26 -7.65 1.38
C VAL A 176 -6.49 -8.41 0.93
N THR A 177 -7.26 -8.95 1.88
CA THR A 177 -8.53 -9.61 1.59
C THR A 177 -9.63 -9.12 2.52
N TYR A 178 -10.88 -9.28 2.09
CA TYR A 178 -12.09 -8.80 2.79
C TYR A 178 -12.99 -9.95 3.23
N ASP A 179 -12.65 -11.19 2.87
CA ASP A 179 -13.39 -12.42 3.17
C ASP A 179 -12.76 -13.21 4.31
#